data_9a65454cd11fc7cd39cbd5f59b02a674
#
_entry.id   9a65454cd11fc7cd39cbd5f59b02a674
#
_cell.length_a   1.000
_cell.length_b   1.000
_cell.length_c   1.000
_cell.angle_alpha   90.00
_cell.angle_beta   90.00
_cell.angle_gamma   90.00
#
_symmetry.space_group_name_H-M   'P 1'
#
loop_
_entity.id
_entity.type
_entity.pdbx_description
1 polymer ?
#
loop_
_entity_poly.entity_id
_entity_poly.type
_entity_poly.pdbx_seq_one_letter_code
_entity_poly.pdbx_strand_id
1 'polypeptide(L)'
;MSGLNCYVVSYDIMDQKRLYRVHRTMKGFGEPIHYSVFRCNLTPKGRVEMMAALAELIKHDEDRVMIVDLGPLEGRVEDRIEFLGVRPDEIERKAIIV
;
A
#
# COMPACT_ATOMS: atom_id res chain seq x y z
N MET A 1 0.05 23.58 -0.06
CA MET A 1 0.50 22.31 0.54
C MET A 1 -0.55 21.24 0.31
N SER A 2 -0.12 20.05 -0.04
CA SER A 2 -1.05 18.96 -0.35
C SER A 2 -1.71 18.33 0.88
N GLY A 3 -1.07 18.42 2.04
CA GLY A 3 -1.52 17.73 3.24
C GLY A 3 -1.40 16.22 3.15
N LEU A 4 -0.68 15.71 2.14
CA LEU A 4 -0.47 14.29 1.91
C LEU A 4 0.85 13.83 2.51
N ASN A 5 0.80 12.68 3.15
CA ASN A 5 1.99 11.92 3.52
C ASN A 5 2.06 10.65 2.69
N CYS A 6 3.27 10.22 2.42
CA CYS A 6 3.51 8.96 1.71
C CYS A 6 3.69 7.84 2.72
N TYR A 7 2.92 6.77 2.54
CA TYR A 7 3.03 5.57 3.35
C TYR A 7 3.35 4.38 2.47
N VAL A 8 4.21 3.51 2.97
CA VAL A 8 4.41 2.19 2.37
C VAL A 8 3.68 1.20 3.28
N VAL A 9 2.76 0.47 2.71
CA VAL A 9 1.91 -0.48 3.44
C VAL A 9 2.21 -1.89 2.96
N SER A 10 2.61 -2.74 3.88
CA SER A 10 2.92 -4.14 3.60
C SER A 10 2.00 -5.02 4.44
N TYR A 11 1.52 -6.12 3.86
CA TYR A 11 0.64 -7.02 4.60
C TYR A 11 1.03 -8.47 4.38
N ASP A 12 0.72 -9.27 5.41
CA ASP A 12 0.96 -10.69 5.42
C ASP A 12 -0.33 -11.34 5.94
N ILE A 13 -1.11 -11.92 5.03
CA ILE A 13 -2.45 -12.43 5.30
C ILE A 13 -2.46 -13.93 5.10
N MET A 14 -2.92 -14.66 6.10
CA MET A 14 -2.80 -16.12 6.13
C MET A 14 -3.85 -16.84 5.30
N ASP A 15 -5.00 -16.21 5.06
CA ASP A 15 -6.09 -16.81 4.30
C ASP A 15 -6.22 -16.19 2.92
N GLN A 16 -6.38 -16.99 1.88
CA GLN A 16 -6.41 -16.50 0.51
C GLN A 16 -7.60 -15.60 0.21
N LYS A 17 -8.76 -15.89 0.77
CA LYS A 17 -9.94 -15.05 0.56
C LYS A 17 -9.77 -13.68 1.22
N ARG A 18 -9.21 -13.67 2.44
CA ARG A 18 -8.90 -12.41 3.11
C ARG A 18 -7.81 -11.64 2.38
N LEU A 19 -6.79 -12.33 1.90
CA LEU A 19 -5.72 -11.71 1.11
C LEU A 19 -6.29 -10.99 -0.12
N TYR A 20 -7.19 -11.64 -0.83
CA TYR A 20 -7.83 -11.04 -1.99
C TYR A 20 -8.61 -9.77 -1.61
N ARG A 21 -9.35 -9.83 -0.51
CA ARG A 21 -10.14 -8.68 -0.04
C ARG A 21 -9.26 -7.52 0.40
N VAL A 22 -8.17 -7.82 1.11
CA VAL A 22 -7.19 -6.81 1.54
C VAL A 22 -6.55 -6.15 0.32
N HIS A 23 -6.11 -6.95 -0.64
CA HIS A 23 -5.49 -6.45 -1.86
C HIS A 23 -6.44 -5.53 -2.62
N ARG A 24 -7.68 -5.96 -2.77
CA ARG A 24 -8.71 -5.19 -3.46
C ARG A 24 -9.01 -3.88 -2.74
N THR A 25 -9.07 -3.91 -1.43
CA THR A 25 -9.28 -2.71 -0.61
C THR A 25 -8.10 -1.75 -0.74
N MET A 26 -6.88 -2.27 -0.72
CA MET A 26 -5.68 -1.45 -0.85
C MET A 26 -5.60 -0.73 -2.18
N LYS A 27 -6.14 -1.32 -3.25
CA LYS A 27 -6.19 -0.64 -4.56
C LYS A 27 -6.99 0.65 -4.53
N GLY A 28 -7.91 0.80 -3.58
CA GLY A 28 -8.65 2.04 -3.38
C GLY A 28 -7.89 3.11 -2.63
N PHE A 29 -6.76 2.76 -2.01
CA PHE A 29 -5.97 3.69 -1.21
C PHE A 29 -4.60 4.01 -1.79
N GLY A 30 -4.08 3.17 -2.67
CA GLY A 30 -2.76 3.41 -3.23
C GLY A 30 -2.44 2.54 -4.42
N GLU A 31 -1.17 2.48 -4.75
CA GLU A 31 -0.65 1.75 -5.91
C GLU A 31 0.28 0.62 -5.46
N PRO A 32 0.16 -0.57 -6.08
CA PRO A 32 1.05 -1.68 -5.74
C PRO A 32 2.47 -1.39 -6.24
N ILE A 33 3.46 -1.61 -5.38
CA ILE A 33 4.87 -1.51 -5.74
C ILE A 33 5.57 -2.86 -5.65
N HIS A 34 4.98 -3.78 -4.90
CA HIS A 34 5.36 -5.19 -4.83
C HIS A 34 4.11 -6.02 -4.57
N TYR A 35 4.27 -7.33 -4.50
CA TYR A 35 3.16 -8.27 -4.39
C TYR A 35 2.19 -7.93 -3.25
N SER A 36 2.69 -7.69 -2.05
CA SER A 36 1.86 -7.33 -0.90
C SER A 36 2.32 -6.00 -0.30
N VAL A 37 2.77 -5.08 -1.16
CA VAL A 37 3.30 -3.80 -0.74
C VAL A 37 2.71 -2.71 -1.62
N PHE A 38 2.10 -1.72 -0.97
CA PHE A 38 1.49 -0.58 -1.64
C PHE A 38 2.13 0.72 -1.21
N ARG A 39 2.20 1.65 -2.14
CA ARG A 39 2.53 3.05 -1.84
C ARG A 39 1.22 3.83 -1.80
N CYS A 40 0.96 4.50 -0.69
CA CYS A 40 -0.29 5.23 -0.46
C CYS A 40 0.02 6.68 -0.08
N ASN A 41 -0.45 7.62 -0.88
CA ASN A 41 -0.35 9.04 -0.58
C ASN A 41 -1.67 9.47 0.03
N LEU A 42 -1.68 9.72 1.34
CA LEU A 42 -2.91 9.90 2.10
C LEU A 42 -2.86 11.14 2.98
N THR A 43 -4.03 11.77 3.13
CA THR A 43 -4.26 12.75 4.19
C THR A 43 -4.35 12.01 5.53
N PRO A 44 -4.27 12.72 6.68
CA PRO A 44 -4.51 12.08 7.98
C PRO A 44 -5.85 11.37 8.04
N LYS A 45 -6.89 11.96 7.45
CA LYS A 45 -8.21 11.33 7.40
C LYS A 45 -8.19 10.06 6.55
N GLY A 46 -7.55 10.11 5.38
CA GLY A 46 -7.43 8.94 4.50
C GLY A 46 -6.68 7.80 5.18
N ARG A 47 -5.66 8.11 5.96
CA ARG A 47 -4.92 7.11 6.71
C ARG A 47 -5.82 6.41 7.74
N VAL A 48 -6.62 7.17 8.47
CA VAL A 48 -7.55 6.61 9.45
C VAL A 48 -8.59 5.73 8.77
N GLU A 49 -9.12 6.17 7.64
CA GLU A 49 -10.10 5.41 6.86
C GLU A 49 -9.50 4.08 6.36
N MET A 50 -8.27 4.12 5.86
CA MET A 50 -7.57 2.92 5.41
C MET A 50 -7.38 1.94 6.56
N MET A 51 -6.91 2.42 7.71
CA MET A 51 -6.68 1.57 8.86
C MET A 51 -7.98 0.94 9.37
N ALA A 52 -9.06 1.69 9.38
CA ALA A 52 -10.36 1.18 9.80
C ALA A 52 -10.85 0.09 8.83
N ALA A 53 -10.70 0.31 7.53
CA ALA A 53 -11.11 -0.67 6.53
C ALA A 53 -10.32 -1.96 6.65
N LEU A 54 -9.01 -1.86 6.85
CA LEU A 54 -8.15 -3.04 6.99
C LEU A 54 -8.43 -3.78 8.30
N ALA A 55 -8.65 -3.03 9.38
CA ALA A 55 -8.93 -3.63 10.68
C ALA A 55 -10.18 -4.52 10.67
N GLU A 56 -11.17 -4.17 9.84
CA GLU A 56 -12.37 -4.98 9.70
C GLU A 56 -12.16 -6.24 8.89
N LEU A 57 -11.19 -6.23 7.98
CA LEU A 57 -10.97 -7.35 7.08
C LEU A 57 -10.02 -8.40 7.63
N ILE A 58 -9.02 -8.00 8.41
CA ILE A 58 -7.98 -8.93 8.85
C ILE A 58 -8.44 -9.74 10.06
N LYS A 59 -7.78 -10.88 10.24
CA LYS A 59 -7.92 -11.69 11.45
C LYS A 59 -6.73 -11.35 12.34
N HIS A 60 -7.00 -10.66 13.44
CA HIS A 60 -5.98 -9.99 14.24
C HIS A 60 -4.97 -10.93 14.91
N ASP A 61 -5.29 -12.20 15.05
CA ASP A 61 -4.39 -13.20 15.61
C ASP A 61 -3.63 -14.01 14.55
N GLU A 62 -3.89 -13.78 13.27
CA GLU A 62 -3.21 -14.49 12.19
C GLU A 62 -2.56 -13.56 11.17
N ASP A 63 -3.16 -12.41 10.93
CA ASP A 63 -2.75 -11.50 9.87
C ASP A 63 -2.00 -10.31 10.42
N ARG A 64 -1.23 -9.67 9.55
CA ARG A 64 -0.43 -8.51 9.95
C ARG A 64 -0.40 -7.48 8.82
N VAL A 65 -0.48 -6.20 9.20
CA VAL A 65 -0.30 -5.08 8.29
C VAL A 65 0.75 -4.16 8.90
N MET A 66 1.75 -3.81 8.12
CA MET A 66 2.79 -2.89 8.54
C MET A 66 2.68 -1.60 7.73
N ILE A 67 2.73 -0.47 8.40
CA ILE A 67 2.64 0.83 7.77
C ILE A 67 3.91 1.62 8.09
N VAL A 68 4.59 2.08 7.04
CA VAL A 68 5.80 2.89 7.17
C VAL A 68 5.48 4.29 6.69
N ASP A 69 5.66 5.27 7.55
CA ASP A 69 5.44 6.68 7.22
C ASP A 69 6.73 7.26 6.67
N LEU A 70 6.72 7.64 5.39
CA LEU A 70 7.87 8.27 4.73
C LEU A 70 7.82 9.80 4.79
N GLY A 71 6.81 10.36 5.43
CA GLY A 71 6.71 11.78 5.61
C GLY A 71 5.94 12.50 4.52
N PRO A 72 5.97 13.83 4.54
CA PRO A 72 5.21 14.66 3.61
C PRO A 72 5.59 14.41 2.16
N LEU A 73 4.59 14.43 1.28
CA LEU A 73 4.79 14.20 -0.14
C LEU A 73 5.64 15.29 -0.79
N GLU A 74 5.62 16.50 -0.25
CA GLU A 74 6.49 17.58 -0.72
C GLU A 74 7.96 17.35 -0.41
N GLY A 75 8.28 16.36 0.45
CA GLY A 75 9.65 15.97 0.73
C GLY A 75 10.23 15.12 -0.39
N ARG A 76 11.37 14.52 -0.12
CA ARG A 76 12.11 13.72 -1.10
C ARG A 76 11.72 12.25 -1.03
N VAL A 77 10.43 11.96 -1.17
CA VAL A 77 9.91 10.59 -1.08
C VAL A 77 10.49 9.70 -2.19
N GLU A 78 10.60 10.25 -3.40
CA GLU A 78 11.12 9.49 -4.54
C GLU A 78 12.55 9.01 -4.32
N ASP A 79 13.33 9.77 -3.54
CA ASP A 79 14.71 9.41 -3.24
C ASP A 79 14.81 8.36 -2.13
N ARG A 80 13.70 8.09 -1.44
CA ARG A 80 13.68 7.15 -0.31
C ARG A 80 13.21 5.75 -0.69
N ILE A 81 12.69 5.60 -1.91
CA ILE A 81 12.25 4.31 -2.41
C ILE A 81 13.11 3.98 -3.62
N GLU A 82 13.90 2.93 -3.50
CA GLU A 82 14.78 2.49 -4.56
C GLU A 82 14.38 1.09 -5.00
N PHE A 83 14.53 0.84 -6.29
CA PHE A 83 14.25 -0.47 -6.87
C PHE A 83 15.50 -1.00 -7.55
N LEU A 84 15.75 -2.26 -7.34
CA LEU A 84 16.76 -3.00 -8.08
C LEU A 84 16.00 -3.98 -8.98
N GLY A 85 16.24 -3.92 -10.27
CA GLY A 85 15.53 -4.76 -11.22
C GLY A 85 14.35 -4.03 -11.86
N VAL A 86 13.24 -4.73 -12.03
CA VAL A 86 12.06 -4.20 -12.73
C VAL A 86 11.29 -3.22 -11.83
N ARG A 87 10.94 -2.07 -12.39
CA ARG A 87 10.17 -1.06 -11.66
C ARG A 87 8.68 -1.39 -11.66
N PRO A 88 7.93 -0.96 -10.63
CA PRO A 88 6.49 -1.30 -10.51
C PRO A 88 5.64 -0.89 -11.71
N ASP A 89 5.88 0.27 -12.29
CA ASP A 89 5.13 0.74 -13.45
C ASP A 89 5.33 -0.16 -14.66
N GLU A 90 6.49 -0.76 -14.81
CA GLU A 90 6.77 -1.72 -15.87
C GLU A 90 6.00 -3.02 -15.65
N ILE A 91 5.87 -3.45 -14.40
CA ILE A 91 5.08 -4.63 -14.05
C ILE A 91 3.62 -4.41 -14.40
N GLU A 92 3.07 -3.26 -14.06
CA GLU A 92 1.68 -2.93 -14.36
C GLU A 92 1.40 -2.91 -15.85
N ARG A 93 2.30 -2.34 -16.63
CA ARG A 93 2.16 -2.31 -18.09
C ARG A 93 2.13 -3.73 -18.67
N LYS A 94 2.96 -4.61 -18.16
CA LYS A 94 2.96 -6.01 -18.59
C LYS A 94 1.67 -6.71 -18.24
N ALA A 95 1.12 -6.42 -17.07
CA ALA A 95 -0.15 -7.00 -16.64
C ALA A 95 -1.31 -6.54 -17.51
N ILE A 96 -1.29 -5.29 -17.96
CA ILE A 96 -2.31 -4.73 -18.83
C ILE A 96 -2.26 -5.36 -20.22
N ILE A 97 -1.08 -5.62 -20.72
CA ILE A 97 -0.87 -6.19 -22.06
C ILE A 97 -1.33 -7.65 -22.10
N VAL A 98 -1.19 -8.34 -21.02
CA VAL A 98 -1.60 -9.73 -20.93
C VAL A 98 -3.11 -9.86 -20.86
#